data_09e9b326357599c1546453771fc9bfcf
#
_entry.id   09e9b326357599c1546453771fc9bfcf
#
_cell.length_a   1.000
_cell.length_b   1.000
_cell.length_c   1.000
_cell.angle_alpha   90.00
_cell.angle_beta   90.00
_cell.angle_gamma   90.00
#
_symmetry.space_group_name_H-M   'P 1'
#
loop_
_entity.id
_entity.type
_entity.pdbx_description
1 polymer ?
#
loop_
_entity_poly.entity_id
_entity_poly.type
_entity_poly.pdbx_seq_one_letter_code
_entity_poly.pdbx_strand_id
1 'polypeptide(L)'
;MGYGQLDPDPQGLLDLPEGFTYRVISSLGDAMSDGATVPDKADGMGCFDLGDGRLALVRNHELVPRDSSGGAFELGFGTKDSVLVPGGTTHVVLDQKSLEVTDQFRSLGGTIRNCSGGITPWGLSLIHI
;
A
#
# COMPACT_ATOMS: atom_id res chain seq x y z
N MET A 1 19.77 -25.50 -2.88
CA MET A 1 19.52 -25.01 -1.51
C MET A 1 18.28 -24.12 -1.56
N GLY A 2 17.27 -24.39 -0.76
CA GLY A 2 16.04 -23.59 -0.63
C GLY A 2 15.67 -23.49 0.84
N TYR A 3 14.61 -22.76 1.15
CA TYR A 3 14.14 -22.57 2.53
C TYR A 3 13.36 -23.77 3.11
N GLY A 4 13.24 -24.86 2.37
CA GLY A 4 12.49 -26.05 2.78
C GLY A 4 11.06 -26.08 2.23
N GLN A 5 10.27 -26.99 2.80
CA GLN A 5 8.85 -27.12 2.48
C GLN A 5 8.07 -25.97 3.10
N LEU A 6 6.98 -25.55 2.43
CA LEU A 6 6.05 -24.59 3.00
C LEU A 6 5.08 -25.29 3.94
N ASP A 7 4.91 -24.75 5.12
CA ASP A 7 3.90 -25.18 6.07
C ASP A 7 2.58 -24.45 5.78
N PRO A 8 1.44 -25.18 5.68
CA PRO A 8 0.15 -24.56 5.43
C PRO A 8 -0.23 -23.57 6.53
N ASP A 9 -0.62 -22.36 6.13
CA ASP A 9 -1.12 -21.36 7.05
C ASP A 9 -2.54 -21.70 7.53
N PRO A 10 -2.79 -21.84 8.84
CA PRO A 10 -4.12 -22.07 9.38
C PRO A 10 -5.14 -20.98 9.02
N GLN A 11 -4.69 -19.76 8.73
CA GLN A 11 -5.53 -18.63 8.30
C GLN A 11 -5.73 -18.59 6.77
N GLY A 12 -4.96 -19.38 6.02
CA GLY A 12 -5.05 -19.47 4.57
C GLY A 12 -4.59 -18.21 3.83
N LEU A 13 -3.73 -17.40 4.44
CA LEU A 13 -3.23 -16.16 3.85
C LEU A 13 -1.88 -16.36 3.14
N LEU A 14 -0.91 -17.01 3.82
CA LEU A 14 0.44 -17.14 3.30
C LEU A 14 1.18 -18.33 3.91
N ASP A 15 1.39 -19.38 3.11
CA ASP A 15 2.20 -20.53 3.51
C ASP A 15 3.68 -20.10 3.59
N LEU A 16 4.34 -20.44 4.69
CA LEU A 16 5.73 -20.05 4.93
C LEU A 16 6.60 -21.26 5.29
N PRO A 17 7.92 -21.23 4.97
CA PRO A 17 8.86 -22.22 5.46
C PRO A 17 9.02 -22.12 6.99
N GLU A 18 9.49 -23.20 7.62
CA GLU A 18 9.84 -23.22 9.04
C GLU A 18 10.75 -22.02 9.41
N GLY A 19 10.44 -21.36 10.53
CA GLY A 19 11.19 -20.21 11.04
C GLY A 19 10.80 -18.86 10.44
N PHE A 20 9.88 -18.82 9.47
CA PHE A 20 9.32 -17.57 8.95
C PHE A 20 7.97 -17.29 9.60
N THR A 21 7.69 -16.00 9.76
CA THR A 21 6.39 -15.51 10.26
C THR A 21 5.94 -14.29 9.45
N TYR A 22 4.64 -14.03 9.46
CA TYR A 22 4.10 -12.81 8.86
C TYR A 22 3.16 -12.09 9.83
N ARG A 23 2.89 -10.83 9.53
CA ARG A 23 1.89 -10.02 10.20
C ARG A 23 1.18 -9.15 9.17
N VAL A 24 -0.15 -9.17 9.17
CA VAL A 24 -0.94 -8.25 8.38
C VAL A 24 -0.91 -6.90 9.09
N ILE A 25 -0.48 -5.85 8.39
CA ILE A 25 -0.31 -4.49 8.95
C ILE A 25 -1.30 -3.49 8.37
N SER A 26 -1.99 -3.83 7.28
CA SER A 26 -2.97 -2.96 6.64
C SER A 26 -3.86 -3.79 5.72
N SER A 27 -5.17 -3.70 5.89
CA SER A 27 -6.17 -4.44 5.12
C SER A 27 -7.20 -3.50 4.52
N LEU A 28 -7.83 -3.92 3.43
CA LEU A 28 -8.97 -3.21 2.84
C LEU A 28 -10.00 -2.85 3.91
N GLY A 29 -10.38 -1.58 3.96
CA GLY A 29 -11.40 -1.07 4.87
C GLY A 29 -10.91 -0.68 6.27
N ASP A 30 -9.64 -0.95 6.62
CA ASP A 30 -9.08 -0.46 7.87
C ASP A 30 -9.14 1.07 7.93
N ALA A 31 -9.43 1.61 9.12
CA ALA A 31 -9.45 3.05 9.33
C ALA A 31 -8.04 3.64 9.23
N MET A 32 -7.93 4.77 8.54
CA MET A 32 -6.69 5.52 8.41
C MET A 32 -6.73 6.80 9.25
N SER A 33 -5.57 7.37 9.55
CA SER A 33 -5.43 8.58 10.38
C SER A 33 -6.00 9.84 9.73
N ASP A 34 -6.17 9.85 8.41
CA ASP A 34 -6.80 10.95 7.68
C ASP A 34 -8.35 10.87 7.65
N GLY A 35 -8.94 9.93 8.39
CA GLY A 35 -10.38 9.71 8.47
C GLY A 35 -10.98 8.90 7.31
N ALA A 36 -10.15 8.46 6.36
CA ALA A 36 -10.57 7.56 5.29
C ALA A 36 -10.36 6.09 5.67
N THR A 37 -10.68 5.20 4.74
CA THR A 37 -10.39 3.77 4.86
C THR A 37 -9.38 3.33 3.81
N VAL A 38 -8.65 2.26 4.12
CA VAL A 38 -7.68 1.65 3.19
C VAL A 38 -8.41 1.20 1.92
N PRO A 39 -8.00 1.70 0.74
CA PRO A 39 -8.58 1.30 -0.53
C PRO A 39 -8.20 -0.11 -0.93
N ASP A 40 -8.95 -0.67 -1.88
CA ASP A 40 -8.68 -1.96 -2.50
C ASP A 40 -7.50 -1.92 -3.48
N LYS A 41 -7.16 -3.08 -4.02
CA LYS A 41 -6.14 -3.28 -5.06
C LYS A 41 -4.79 -2.68 -4.73
N ALA A 42 -4.33 -2.95 -3.51
CA ALA A 42 -2.95 -2.68 -3.14
C ALA A 42 -1.98 -3.39 -4.09
N ASP A 43 -0.99 -2.67 -4.59
CA ASP A 43 -0.02 -3.15 -5.55
C ASP A 43 1.41 -2.71 -5.16
N GLY A 44 2.27 -2.43 -6.11
CA GLY A 44 3.67 -2.13 -5.89
C GLY A 44 3.94 -1.08 -4.81
N MET A 45 4.92 -1.33 -3.98
CA MET A 45 5.32 -0.45 -2.88
C MET A 45 6.79 -0.06 -2.96
N GLY A 46 7.08 1.17 -2.52
CA GLY A 46 8.42 1.63 -2.20
C GLY A 46 8.58 1.81 -0.70
N CYS A 47 9.77 1.49 -0.16
CA CYS A 47 10.10 1.71 1.25
C CYS A 47 11.15 2.80 1.37
N PHE A 48 10.89 3.80 2.19
CA PHE A 48 11.77 4.95 2.41
C PHE A 48 12.11 5.08 3.89
N ASP A 49 13.41 5.22 4.18
CA ASP A 49 13.87 5.60 5.52
C ASP A 49 13.63 7.11 5.71
N LEU A 50 12.89 7.48 6.75
CA LEU A 50 12.62 8.87 7.10
C LEU A 50 13.74 9.51 7.92
N GLY A 51 14.76 8.75 8.33
CA GLY A 51 15.95 9.22 9.05
C GLY A 51 15.73 9.52 10.53
N ASP A 52 14.52 9.29 11.06
CA ASP A 52 14.15 9.54 12.46
C ASP A 52 13.70 8.29 13.21
N GLY A 53 14.07 7.11 12.72
CA GLY A 53 13.66 5.81 13.25
C GLY A 53 12.31 5.34 12.74
N ARG A 54 11.80 5.94 11.66
CA ARG A 54 10.57 5.53 10.98
C ARG A 54 10.84 5.14 9.52
N LEU A 55 10.02 4.25 9.01
CA LEU A 55 9.97 3.87 7.60
C LEU A 55 8.63 4.30 7.00
N ALA A 56 8.63 4.78 5.77
CA ALA A 56 7.41 5.01 5.00
C ALA A 56 7.31 4.00 3.86
N LEU A 57 6.23 3.23 3.86
CA LEU A 57 5.82 2.42 2.70
C LEU A 57 4.87 3.26 1.86
N VAL A 58 5.26 3.58 0.63
CA VAL A 58 4.41 4.24 -0.36
C VAL A 58 3.80 3.16 -1.23
N ARG A 59 2.50 2.94 -1.10
CA ARG A 59 1.77 1.84 -1.72
C ARG A 59 0.82 2.35 -2.77
N ASN A 60 0.88 1.75 -3.97
CA ASN A 60 -0.04 2.00 -5.07
C ASN A 60 -1.38 1.30 -4.85
N HIS A 61 -2.44 1.86 -5.44
CA HIS A 61 -3.77 1.25 -5.53
C HIS A 61 -4.23 1.23 -6.99
N GLU A 62 -4.26 0.04 -7.61
CA GLU A 62 -4.57 -0.16 -9.04
C GLU A 62 -6.08 -0.10 -9.29
N LEU A 63 -6.71 1.01 -8.95
CA LEU A 63 -8.14 1.21 -9.14
C LEU A 63 -8.47 1.77 -10.52
N VAL A 64 -9.63 1.34 -11.06
CA VAL A 64 -10.22 1.86 -12.30
C VAL A 64 -11.62 2.41 -12.02
N PRO A 65 -12.20 3.25 -12.93
CA PRO A 65 -13.47 3.96 -12.68
C PRO A 65 -14.65 3.08 -12.24
N ARG A 66 -14.64 1.80 -12.56
CA ARG A 66 -15.69 0.83 -12.16
C ARG A 66 -15.50 0.20 -10.79
N ASP A 67 -14.33 0.41 -10.18
CA ASP A 67 -14.03 -0.15 -8.87
C ASP A 67 -14.62 0.74 -7.79
N SER A 68 -15.44 0.16 -6.92
CA SER A 68 -16.15 0.89 -5.86
C SER A 68 -15.62 0.58 -4.45
N SER A 69 -14.73 -0.39 -4.32
CA SER A 69 -14.19 -0.83 -3.02
C SER A 69 -13.10 0.10 -2.51
N GLY A 70 -13.22 0.51 -1.26
CA GLY A 70 -12.26 1.39 -0.59
C GLY A 70 -12.43 2.88 -0.88
N GLY A 71 -13.47 3.25 -1.63
CA GLY A 71 -13.75 4.65 -1.97
C GLY A 71 -12.79 5.25 -3.00
N ALA A 72 -13.21 6.36 -3.57
CA ALA A 72 -12.35 7.15 -4.43
C ALA A 72 -11.38 7.98 -3.59
N PHE A 73 -10.18 8.15 -4.08
CA PHE A 73 -9.31 9.17 -3.56
C PHE A 73 -9.89 10.54 -3.94
N GLU A 74 -10.46 11.26 -2.99
CA GLU A 74 -10.97 12.62 -3.20
C GLU A 74 -9.86 13.69 -3.18
N LEU A 75 -8.60 13.27 -3.20
CA LEU A 75 -7.44 14.14 -3.23
C LEU A 75 -6.99 14.38 -4.67
N GLY A 76 -6.84 15.65 -5.04
CA GLY A 76 -6.35 16.03 -6.36
C GLY A 76 -7.40 15.93 -7.46
N PHE A 77 -7.07 15.32 -8.57
CA PHE A 77 -7.94 15.22 -9.75
C PHE A 77 -8.93 14.05 -9.65
N GLY A 78 -9.80 14.05 -8.65
CA GLY A 78 -10.76 12.96 -8.40
C GLY A 78 -11.70 12.64 -9.58
N THR A 79 -11.85 13.57 -10.54
CA THR A 79 -12.63 13.35 -11.76
C THR A 79 -11.95 13.95 -12.98
N LYS A 80 -12.02 13.25 -14.10
CA LYS A 80 -11.64 13.75 -15.43
C LYS A 80 -12.83 13.54 -16.37
N ASP A 81 -13.26 14.60 -17.04
CA ASP A 81 -14.40 14.59 -17.96
C ASP A 81 -15.65 13.95 -17.32
N SER A 82 -15.94 14.27 -16.05
CA SER A 82 -17.02 13.71 -15.22
C SER A 82 -16.89 12.20 -14.91
N VAL A 83 -15.76 11.59 -15.22
CA VAL A 83 -15.45 10.21 -14.87
C VAL A 83 -14.59 10.19 -13.59
N LEU A 84 -15.02 9.36 -12.62
CA LEU A 84 -14.26 9.16 -11.39
C LEU A 84 -12.90 8.53 -11.70
N VAL A 85 -11.83 9.10 -11.13
CA VAL A 85 -10.44 8.63 -11.25
C VAL A 85 -10.00 8.14 -9.86
N PRO A 86 -10.26 6.87 -9.52
CA PRO A 86 -10.22 6.40 -8.14
C PRO A 86 -8.84 5.95 -7.64
N GLY A 87 -7.85 5.83 -8.52
CA GLY A 87 -6.51 5.37 -8.15
C GLY A 87 -5.71 6.41 -7.39
N GLY A 88 -4.70 5.96 -6.71
CA GLY A 88 -3.83 6.81 -5.90
C GLY A 88 -2.79 6.02 -5.12
N THR A 89 -2.21 6.67 -4.12
CA THR A 89 -1.25 6.04 -3.21
C THR A 89 -1.64 6.27 -1.75
N THR A 90 -1.29 5.31 -0.90
CA THR A 90 -1.31 5.45 0.56
C THR A 90 0.10 5.38 1.12
N HIS A 91 0.33 6.09 2.21
CA HIS A 91 1.50 5.90 3.06
C HIS A 91 1.12 5.02 4.25
N VAL A 92 1.98 4.05 4.55
CA VAL A 92 1.96 3.29 5.81
C VAL A 92 3.28 3.60 6.50
N VAL A 93 3.22 4.31 7.61
CA VAL A 93 4.41 4.69 8.38
C VAL A 93 4.61 3.69 9.51
N LEU A 94 5.82 3.17 9.61
CA LEU A 94 6.20 2.16 10.60
C LEU A 94 7.28 2.70 11.52
N ASP A 95 7.23 2.31 12.79
CA ASP A 95 8.43 2.35 13.63
C ASP A 95 9.45 1.35 13.10
N GLN A 96 10.68 1.79 12.87
CA GLN A 96 11.72 1.00 12.21
C GLN A 96 12.16 -0.23 13.01
N LYS A 97 12.02 -0.22 14.34
CA LYS A 97 12.47 -1.31 15.22
C LYS A 97 11.37 -2.33 15.44
N SER A 98 10.18 -1.87 15.79
CA SER A 98 9.04 -2.76 16.09
C SER A 98 8.25 -3.16 14.85
N LEU A 99 8.40 -2.41 13.75
CA LEU A 99 7.58 -2.50 12.54
C LEU A 99 6.07 -2.31 12.82
N GLU A 100 5.73 -1.65 13.94
CA GLU A 100 4.35 -1.27 14.23
C GLU A 100 3.92 -0.10 13.36
N VAL A 101 2.68 -0.13 12.87
CA VAL A 101 2.10 1.00 12.13
C VAL A 101 1.88 2.15 13.10
N THR A 102 2.50 3.29 12.84
CA THR A 102 2.36 4.52 13.62
C THR A 102 1.44 5.53 12.96
N ASP A 103 1.30 5.45 11.63
CA ASP A 103 0.45 6.33 10.85
C ASP A 103 0.07 5.68 9.51
N GLN A 104 -1.11 6.02 8.97
CA GLN A 104 -1.54 5.56 7.66
C GLN A 104 -2.50 6.57 7.04
N PHE A 105 -2.24 7.02 5.82
CA PHE A 105 -3.02 8.07 5.17
C PHE A 105 -2.90 8.03 3.65
N ARG A 106 -3.82 8.70 2.96
CA ARG A 106 -3.77 8.92 1.51
C ARG A 106 -2.75 9.99 1.17
N SER A 107 -1.97 9.78 0.12
CA SER A 107 -0.90 10.72 -0.27
C SER A 107 -1.02 11.27 -1.69
N LEU A 108 -1.62 10.52 -2.60
CA LEU A 108 -1.90 10.93 -3.98
C LEU A 108 -3.27 10.40 -4.38
N GLY A 109 -4.04 11.19 -5.11
CA GLY A 109 -5.31 10.79 -5.69
C GLY A 109 -5.43 11.23 -7.14
N GLY A 110 -6.46 10.73 -7.83
CA GLY A 110 -6.76 11.15 -9.21
C GLY A 110 -5.89 10.46 -10.26
N THR A 111 -5.52 9.22 -10.04
CA THR A 111 -4.80 8.38 -10.98
C THR A 111 -5.60 7.14 -11.36
N ILE A 112 -5.16 6.42 -12.38
CA ILE A 112 -5.78 5.17 -12.85
C ILE A 112 -4.71 4.11 -12.96
N ARG A 113 -4.99 2.91 -12.42
CA ARG A 113 -4.14 1.73 -12.56
C ARG A 113 -2.72 1.90 -12.06
N ASN A 114 -2.54 2.56 -10.95
CA ASN A 114 -1.25 2.59 -10.28
C ASN A 114 -0.85 1.18 -9.87
N CYS A 115 -0.05 0.50 -10.67
CA CYS A 115 0.34 -0.87 -10.37
C CYS A 115 1.78 -0.92 -9.85
N SER A 116 2.67 -1.36 -10.68
CA SER A 116 4.08 -1.51 -10.32
C SER A 116 4.78 -0.16 -10.15
N GLY A 117 5.90 -0.17 -9.47
CA GLY A 117 6.73 1.01 -9.30
C GLY A 117 8.12 0.63 -8.78
N GLY A 118 8.96 1.63 -8.62
CA GLY A 118 10.31 1.43 -8.08
C GLY A 118 10.82 2.70 -7.41
N ILE A 119 11.83 2.52 -6.57
CA ILE A 119 12.53 3.63 -5.92
C ILE A 119 13.80 3.95 -6.72
N THR A 120 13.96 5.21 -7.06
CA THR A 120 15.22 5.69 -7.66
C THR A 120 16.31 5.81 -6.59
N PRO A 121 17.60 5.74 -6.98
CA PRO A 121 18.71 5.94 -6.03
C PRO A 121 18.70 7.33 -5.33
N TRP A 122 18.01 8.31 -5.89
CA TRP A 122 17.88 9.66 -5.33
C TRP A 122 16.54 9.88 -4.60
N GLY A 123 15.84 8.81 -4.19
CA GLY A 123 14.71 8.86 -3.27
C GLY A 123 13.36 9.25 -3.89
N LEU A 124 13.17 9.12 -5.21
CA LEU A 124 11.86 9.28 -5.83
C LEU A 124 11.17 7.92 -6.01
N SER A 125 9.87 7.88 -5.75
CA SER A 125 9.02 6.76 -6.16
C SER A 125 8.56 6.96 -7.60
N LEU A 126 8.78 5.99 -8.44
CA LEU A 126 8.24 5.92 -9.80
C LEU A 126 7.05 4.98 -9.81
N ILE A 127 5.97 5.40 -10.48
CA ILE A 127 4.74 4.63 -10.67
C ILE A 127 4.66 4.28 -12.15
N HIS A 128 4.42 3.00 -12.44
CA HIS A 128 4.01 2.58 -13.77
C HIS A 128 2.49 2.73 -13.89
N ILE A 129 2.04 3.52 -14.84
CA ILE A 129 0.63 3.77 -15.16
C ILE A 129 0.31 3.16 -16.51
#